data_26d3e9260d95c6128ad1dd15ce4e2372
#
_entry.id   26d3e9260d95c6128ad1dd15ce4e2372
#
_cell.length_a   1.000
_cell.length_b   1.000
_cell.length_c   1.000
_cell.angle_alpha   90.00
_cell.angle_beta   90.00
_cell.angle_gamma   90.00
#
_symmetry.space_group_name_H-M   'P 1'
#
loop_
_entity.id
_entity.type
_entity.pdbx_description
1 polymer ?
#
loop_
_entity_poly.entity_id
_entity_poly.type
_entity_poly.pdbx_seq_one_letter_code
_entity_poly.pdbx_strand_id
1 'polypeptide(L)'
;MKGRGRWQWQVLIVVLLGATMSALDITIVNIALPTIKGEFHTSLELVEWVSMAYMIVLTLALPVVGRLADIFGRSRLYNIGFGIFIVGSALCGLAPGILTLVLARCLQALGAALLQANSVALITQVFRNRELGRALGAQAAVQGTAMALGPFVGAMLITFAGWRFIFYGNVPIGIAGAVAAYFVLPRYHPHHKGLQLDYLGSILLTVGLMGVALAVNNAGAAGWSSPAILAELSLGLLCLVAFAVTEQMVKYPTIDPQLFRRYTIAAGNITALLAYYTLFAVLFLLPFYFEKVLKYSAARTGLMLTAVPLAMALLSPFAGRASDRFGSHRFLVAGSLLLALGSLLLVFSPGTSRPAELILDMVILGAGLGFFTPANNRATMGATPRDRLGMTGGFLNMMRSLGVILGVDISGMLFLDFGSAHLGGRGKLPADKEALVFANKPAFMDGFHMVMTTLAGVALLCALFSYFRKNDRSLKSQGVSVSSYEIE
;
A
#
# COMPACT_ATOMS: atom_id res chain seq x y z
N MET A 1 -22.28 8.83 28.70
CA MET A 1 -20.87 8.84 28.25
C MET A 1 -20.20 7.45 28.18
N LYS A 2 -20.53 6.48 29.02
CA LYS A 2 -19.94 5.09 28.96
C LYS A 2 -20.30 4.31 27.68
N GLY A 3 -21.46 4.51 27.06
CA GLY A 3 -21.86 3.79 25.84
C GLY A 3 -21.12 4.24 24.57
N ARG A 4 -20.72 5.52 24.47
CA ARG A 4 -20.07 6.11 23.28
C ARG A 4 -18.64 5.58 23.08
N GLY A 5 -17.89 5.38 24.16
CA GLY A 5 -16.55 4.80 24.06
C GLY A 5 -16.56 3.36 23.57
N ARG A 6 -17.52 2.55 24.05
CA ARG A 6 -17.65 1.13 23.63
C ARG A 6 -18.01 1.01 22.15
N TRP A 7 -18.91 1.84 21.64
CA TRP A 7 -19.31 1.88 20.25
C TRP A 7 -18.14 2.26 19.31
N GLN A 8 -17.29 3.21 19.67
CA GLN A 8 -16.12 3.59 18.87
C GLN A 8 -15.18 2.39 18.61
N TRP A 9 -14.94 1.56 19.65
CA TRP A 9 -14.13 0.35 19.53
C TRP A 9 -14.80 -0.73 18.70
N GLN A 10 -16.13 -0.84 18.74
CA GLN A 10 -16.88 -1.75 17.85
C GLN A 10 -16.73 -1.32 16.38
N VAL A 11 -16.84 -0.03 16.08
CA VAL A 11 -16.58 0.51 14.74
C VAL A 11 -15.15 0.18 14.31
N LEU A 12 -14.17 0.37 15.19
CA LEU A 12 -12.78 0.01 14.88
C LEU A 12 -12.65 -1.47 14.53
N ILE A 13 -13.23 -2.38 15.30
CA ILE A 13 -13.16 -3.83 15.02
C ILE A 13 -13.71 -4.16 13.63
N VAL A 14 -14.84 -3.58 13.27
CA VAL A 14 -15.43 -3.78 11.93
C VAL A 14 -14.51 -3.25 10.82
N VAL A 15 -13.92 -2.08 11.03
CA VAL A 15 -12.98 -1.49 10.06
C VAL A 15 -11.68 -2.30 9.99
N LEU A 16 -11.20 -2.82 11.11
CA LEU A 16 -10.03 -3.70 11.13
C LEU A 16 -10.29 -5.00 10.38
N LEU A 17 -11.49 -5.57 10.45
CA LEU A 17 -11.84 -6.79 9.74
C LEU A 17 -11.72 -6.62 8.22
N GLY A 18 -12.29 -5.56 7.64
CA GLY A 18 -12.15 -5.28 6.21
C GLY A 18 -10.72 -4.93 5.80
N ALA A 19 -9.98 -4.22 6.66
CA ALA A 19 -8.56 -3.92 6.43
C ALA A 19 -7.70 -5.19 6.46
N THR A 20 -8.01 -6.14 7.34
CA THR A 20 -7.33 -7.45 7.41
C THR A 20 -7.56 -8.26 6.15
N MET A 21 -8.82 -8.37 5.71
CA MET A 21 -9.17 -9.13 4.51
C MET A 21 -8.42 -8.62 3.28
N SER A 22 -8.44 -7.31 3.03
CA SER A 22 -7.77 -6.72 1.87
C SER A 22 -6.24 -6.82 1.96
N ALA A 23 -5.64 -6.70 3.15
CA ALA A 23 -4.19 -6.80 3.34
C ALA A 23 -3.69 -8.25 3.21
N LEU A 24 -4.43 -9.21 3.74
CA LEU A 24 -4.12 -10.63 3.64
C LEU A 24 -4.23 -11.12 2.19
N ASP A 25 -5.24 -10.66 1.47
CA ASP A 25 -5.51 -11.05 0.08
C ASP A 25 -4.36 -10.67 -0.88
N ILE A 26 -3.67 -9.54 -0.63
CA ILE A 26 -2.51 -9.11 -1.42
C ILE A 26 -1.36 -10.12 -1.34
N THR A 27 -1.14 -10.73 -0.18
CA THR A 27 0.05 -11.58 0.05
C THR A 27 -0.24 -13.07 -0.10
N ILE A 28 -1.47 -13.49 0.23
CA ILE A 28 -1.86 -14.92 0.24
C ILE A 28 -1.90 -15.51 -1.17
N VAL A 29 -2.29 -14.72 -2.18
CA VAL A 29 -2.45 -15.19 -3.56
C VAL A 29 -1.11 -15.50 -4.22
N ASN A 30 -0.04 -14.77 -3.86
CA ASN A 30 1.29 -14.97 -4.46
C ASN A 30 1.82 -16.39 -4.24
N ILE A 31 1.48 -17.03 -3.12
CA ILE A 31 1.87 -18.42 -2.83
C ILE A 31 1.10 -19.43 -3.71
N ALA A 32 -0.09 -19.06 -4.20
CA ALA A 32 -0.91 -19.92 -5.05
C ALA A 32 -0.53 -19.88 -6.53
N LEU A 33 0.21 -18.85 -6.99
CA LEU A 33 0.51 -18.65 -8.40
C LEU A 33 1.16 -19.89 -9.08
N PRO A 34 2.15 -20.59 -8.48
CA PRO A 34 2.70 -21.80 -9.07
C PRO A 34 1.68 -22.92 -9.24
N THR A 35 0.79 -23.09 -8.25
CA THR A 35 -0.27 -24.12 -8.28
C THR A 35 -1.32 -23.78 -9.35
N ILE A 36 -1.74 -22.52 -9.43
CA ILE A 36 -2.69 -22.01 -10.43
C ILE A 36 -2.11 -22.17 -11.84
N LYS A 37 -0.81 -21.83 -12.03
CA LYS A 37 -0.09 -22.04 -13.30
C LYS A 37 -0.15 -23.50 -13.74
N GLY A 38 0.13 -24.43 -12.81
CA GLY A 38 0.10 -25.87 -13.10
C GLY A 38 -1.29 -26.37 -13.46
N GLU A 39 -2.33 -25.96 -12.75
CA GLU A 39 -3.71 -26.41 -12.99
C GLU A 39 -4.30 -25.87 -14.29
N PHE A 40 -4.06 -24.60 -14.62
CA PHE A 40 -4.57 -24.01 -15.85
C PHE A 40 -3.65 -24.18 -17.05
N HIS A 41 -2.49 -24.85 -16.91
CA HIS A 41 -1.49 -25.08 -17.97
C HIS A 41 -1.15 -23.79 -18.73
N THR A 42 -0.95 -22.68 -18.00
CA THR A 42 -0.75 -21.35 -18.54
C THR A 42 0.71 -20.89 -18.45
N SER A 43 1.06 -19.79 -19.13
CA SER A 43 2.40 -19.18 -19.01
C SER A 43 2.58 -18.46 -17.68
N LEU A 44 3.83 -18.20 -17.28
CA LEU A 44 4.14 -17.43 -16.08
C LEU A 44 3.57 -16.00 -16.19
N GLU A 45 3.73 -15.38 -17.35
CA GLU A 45 3.23 -14.04 -17.65
C GLU A 45 1.72 -13.90 -17.41
N LEU A 46 0.93 -14.89 -17.86
CA LEU A 46 -0.51 -14.87 -17.71
C LEU A 46 -0.95 -15.10 -16.25
N VAL A 47 -0.24 -15.94 -15.49
CA VAL A 47 -0.60 -16.17 -14.09
C VAL A 47 -0.24 -14.99 -13.19
N GLU A 48 0.80 -14.23 -13.51
CA GLU A 48 1.17 -13.01 -12.80
C GLU A 48 0.06 -11.95 -12.84
N TRP A 49 -0.70 -11.90 -13.94
CA TRP A 49 -1.86 -11.01 -14.05
C TRP A 49 -2.93 -11.22 -12.97
N VAL A 50 -2.97 -12.39 -12.31
CA VAL A 50 -3.87 -12.63 -11.17
C VAL A 50 -3.58 -11.68 -10.01
N SER A 51 -2.31 -11.39 -9.73
CA SER A 51 -1.92 -10.43 -8.70
C SER A 51 -1.82 -9.00 -9.24
N MET A 52 -1.27 -8.82 -10.44
CA MET A 52 -1.06 -7.50 -11.05
C MET A 52 -2.37 -6.77 -11.33
N ALA A 53 -3.35 -7.42 -11.97
CA ALA A 53 -4.64 -6.81 -12.27
C ALA A 53 -5.36 -6.34 -11.00
N TYR A 54 -5.29 -7.13 -9.93
CA TYR A 54 -5.82 -6.73 -8.63
C TYR A 54 -5.13 -5.45 -8.10
N MET A 55 -3.80 -5.40 -8.09
CA MET A 55 -3.05 -4.24 -7.58
C MET A 55 -3.29 -2.98 -8.42
N ILE A 56 -3.34 -3.12 -9.74
CA ILE A 56 -3.62 -2.01 -10.67
C ILE A 56 -5.02 -1.47 -10.41
N VAL A 57 -6.06 -2.32 -10.47
CA VAL A 57 -7.45 -1.90 -10.27
C VAL A 57 -7.66 -1.31 -8.88
N LEU A 58 -7.09 -1.93 -7.84
CA LEU A 58 -7.11 -1.39 -6.48
C LEU A 58 -6.56 0.03 -6.44
N THR A 59 -5.35 0.23 -6.97
CA THR A 59 -4.64 1.51 -6.92
C THR A 59 -5.40 2.61 -7.66
N LEU A 60 -5.89 2.29 -8.86
CA LEU A 60 -6.63 3.23 -9.71
C LEU A 60 -8.00 3.61 -9.12
N ALA A 61 -8.68 2.67 -8.47
CA ALA A 61 -9.99 2.91 -7.89
C ALA A 61 -9.95 3.72 -6.58
N LEU A 62 -8.84 3.67 -5.81
CA LEU A 62 -8.75 4.29 -4.48
C LEU A 62 -9.15 5.78 -4.42
N PRO A 63 -8.66 6.68 -5.28
CA PRO A 63 -9.02 8.11 -5.21
C PRO A 63 -10.48 8.34 -5.62
N VAL A 64 -10.96 7.66 -6.66
CA VAL A 64 -12.34 7.77 -7.15
C VAL A 64 -13.33 7.28 -6.07
N VAL A 65 -13.04 6.13 -5.48
CA VAL A 65 -13.83 5.55 -4.39
C VAL A 65 -13.82 6.46 -3.15
N GLY A 66 -12.67 7.07 -2.84
CA GLY A 66 -12.56 8.04 -1.74
C GLY A 66 -13.50 9.24 -1.96
N ARG A 67 -13.58 9.75 -3.19
CA ARG A 67 -14.51 10.82 -3.55
C ARG A 67 -15.96 10.37 -3.49
N LEU A 68 -16.27 9.21 -4.05
CA LEU A 68 -17.62 8.62 -3.96
C LEU A 68 -18.10 8.45 -2.51
N ALA A 69 -17.16 8.12 -1.60
CA ALA A 69 -17.47 7.96 -0.19
C ALA A 69 -17.85 9.27 0.51
N ASP A 70 -17.29 10.39 0.09
CA ASP A 70 -17.68 11.71 0.59
C ASP A 70 -19.06 12.13 0.03
N ILE A 71 -19.46 11.66 -1.17
CA ILE A 71 -20.75 11.94 -1.81
C ILE A 71 -21.86 11.04 -1.23
N PHE A 72 -21.67 9.71 -1.27
CA PHE A 72 -22.70 8.72 -0.97
C PHE A 72 -22.69 8.21 0.49
N GLY A 73 -21.67 8.58 1.25
CA GLY A 73 -21.49 8.17 2.65
C GLY A 73 -20.53 6.99 2.80
N ARG A 74 -19.51 7.19 3.64
CA ARG A 74 -18.39 6.25 3.86
C ARG A 74 -18.84 4.89 4.36
N SER A 75 -19.77 4.86 5.33
CA SER A 75 -20.29 3.60 5.89
C SER A 75 -21.08 2.78 4.87
N ARG A 76 -21.84 3.46 4.01
CA ARG A 76 -22.59 2.80 2.94
C ARG A 76 -21.65 2.18 1.93
N LEU A 77 -20.65 2.94 1.45
CA LEU A 77 -19.68 2.42 0.49
C LEU A 77 -18.77 1.34 1.11
N TYR A 78 -18.46 1.45 2.40
CA TYR A 78 -17.72 0.40 3.11
C TYR A 78 -18.48 -0.92 3.12
N ASN A 79 -19.80 -0.88 3.37
CA ASN A 79 -20.64 -2.07 3.36
C ASN A 79 -20.81 -2.66 1.95
N ILE A 80 -21.00 -1.81 0.94
CA ILE A 80 -20.98 -2.22 -0.47
C ILE A 80 -19.65 -2.88 -0.83
N GLY A 81 -18.54 -2.36 -0.30
CA GLY A 81 -17.19 -2.91 -0.45
C GLY A 81 -17.09 -4.35 0.03
N PHE A 82 -17.65 -4.67 1.19
CA PHE A 82 -17.76 -6.07 1.65
C PHE A 82 -18.53 -6.92 0.64
N GLY A 83 -19.70 -6.46 0.18
CA GLY A 83 -20.51 -7.20 -0.78
C GLY A 83 -19.76 -7.51 -2.09
N ILE A 84 -19.13 -6.49 -2.70
CA ILE A 84 -18.37 -6.66 -3.93
C ILE A 84 -17.15 -7.57 -3.70
N PHE A 85 -16.45 -7.42 -2.57
CA PHE A 85 -15.29 -8.26 -2.23
C PHE A 85 -15.69 -9.72 -2.05
N ILE A 86 -16.82 -10.00 -1.39
CA ILE A 86 -17.36 -11.36 -1.20
C ILE A 86 -17.72 -11.99 -2.54
N VAL A 87 -18.45 -11.27 -3.40
CA VAL A 87 -18.84 -11.76 -4.72
C VAL A 87 -17.59 -12.01 -5.58
N GLY A 88 -16.64 -11.06 -5.61
CA GLY A 88 -15.36 -11.22 -6.31
C GLY A 88 -14.60 -12.44 -5.82
N SER A 89 -14.50 -12.62 -4.48
CA SER A 89 -13.83 -13.79 -3.88
C SER A 89 -14.52 -15.11 -4.26
N ALA A 90 -15.83 -15.17 -4.21
CA ALA A 90 -16.59 -16.36 -4.62
C ALA A 90 -16.34 -16.69 -6.11
N LEU A 91 -16.37 -15.69 -6.98
CA LEU A 91 -16.08 -15.85 -8.41
C LEU A 91 -14.64 -16.29 -8.67
N CYS A 92 -13.65 -15.79 -7.90
CA CYS A 92 -12.27 -16.26 -7.98
C CYS A 92 -12.16 -17.76 -7.65
N GLY A 93 -12.83 -18.20 -6.60
CA GLY A 93 -12.86 -19.63 -6.23
C GLY A 93 -13.58 -20.52 -7.24
N LEU A 94 -14.57 -19.99 -7.96
CA LEU A 94 -15.35 -20.70 -9.00
C LEU A 94 -14.69 -20.60 -10.39
N ALA A 95 -13.60 -19.87 -10.59
CA ALA A 95 -13.03 -19.60 -11.90
C ALA A 95 -12.62 -20.88 -12.63
N PRO A 96 -13.15 -21.10 -13.86
CA PRO A 96 -12.82 -22.26 -14.69
C PRO A 96 -11.51 -22.12 -15.47
N GLY A 97 -10.93 -20.92 -15.52
CA GLY A 97 -9.71 -20.65 -16.27
C GLY A 97 -9.07 -19.32 -15.86
N ILE A 98 -7.86 -19.08 -16.39
CA ILE A 98 -7.03 -17.94 -15.98
C ILE A 98 -7.69 -16.57 -16.26
N LEU A 99 -8.31 -16.40 -17.42
CA LEU A 99 -8.95 -15.12 -17.79
C LEU A 99 -10.13 -14.78 -16.86
N THR A 100 -10.97 -15.78 -16.56
CA THR A 100 -12.10 -15.60 -15.63
C THR A 100 -11.61 -15.31 -14.22
N LEU A 101 -10.49 -15.91 -13.80
CA LEU A 101 -9.85 -15.62 -12.52
C LEU A 101 -9.36 -14.17 -12.48
N VAL A 102 -8.66 -13.69 -13.51
CA VAL A 102 -8.17 -12.31 -13.61
C VAL A 102 -9.34 -11.30 -13.57
N LEU A 103 -10.42 -11.55 -14.32
CA LEU A 103 -11.61 -10.70 -14.30
C LEU A 103 -12.29 -10.68 -12.92
N ALA A 104 -12.41 -11.84 -12.27
CA ALA A 104 -12.92 -11.92 -10.90
C ALA A 104 -12.04 -11.18 -9.90
N ARG A 105 -10.71 -11.20 -10.08
CA ARG A 105 -9.73 -10.43 -9.31
C ARG A 105 -9.91 -8.92 -9.49
N CYS A 106 -10.21 -8.44 -10.71
CA CYS A 106 -10.56 -7.03 -10.94
C CYS A 106 -11.80 -6.62 -10.13
N LEU A 107 -12.85 -7.45 -10.12
CA LEU A 107 -14.03 -7.19 -9.32
C LEU A 107 -13.73 -7.18 -7.81
N GLN A 108 -12.97 -8.16 -7.33
CA GLN A 108 -12.54 -8.25 -5.94
C GLN A 108 -11.73 -7.01 -5.53
N ALA A 109 -10.84 -6.52 -6.40
CA ALA A 109 -10.04 -5.31 -6.18
C ALA A 109 -10.90 -4.05 -6.00
N LEU A 110 -12.01 -3.90 -6.73
CA LEU A 110 -12.97 -2.81 -6.52
C LEU A 110 -13.58 -2.87 -5.11
N GLY A 111 -13.92 -4.07 -4.63
CA GLY A 111 -14.38 -4.27 -3.25
C GLY A 111 -13.31 -3.88 -2.23
N ALA A 112 -12.06 -4.30 -2.45
CA ALA A 112 -10.92 -3.93 -1.61
C ALA A 112 -10.67 -2.42 -1.60
N ALA A 113 -10.80 -1.74 -2.75
CA ALA A 113 -10.66 -0.29 -2.84
C ALA A 113 -11.70 0.45 -1.98
N LEU A 114 -12.96 -0.02 -2.02
CA LEU A 114 -14.05 0.51 -1.17
C LEU A 114 -13.76 0.34 0.32
N LEU A 115 -13.19 -0.79 0.72
CA LEU A 115 -12.78 -1.04 2.10
C LEU A 115 -11.57 -0.19 2.50
N GLN A 116 -10.50 -0.16 1.69
CA GLN A 116 -9.26 0.53 2.03
C GLN A 116 -9.38 2.05 2.03
N ALA A 117 -9.99 2.66 1.00
CA ALA A 117 -10.16 4.11 0.90
C ALA A 117 -10.92 4.67 2.10
N ASN A 118 -11.90 3.92 2.60
CA ASN A 118 -12.78 4.37 3.67
C ASN A 118 -12.28 4.02 5.08
N SER A 119 -11.36 3.07 5.23
CA SER A 119 -10.93 2.57 6.54
C SER A 119 -10.36 3.67 7.44
N VAL A 120 -9.36 4.41 6.95
CA VAL A 120 -8.72 5.51 7.69
C VAL A 120 -9.70 6.66 7.93
N ALA A 121 -10.57 6.96 6.95
CA ALA A 121 -11.57 8.02 7.05
C ALA A 121 -12.64 7.73 8.11
N LEU A 122 -13.15 6.49 8.17
CA LEU A 122 -14.11 6.05 9.19
C LEU A 122 -13.51 6.09 10.61
N ILE A 123 -12.28 5.63 10.78
CA ILE A 123 -11.57 5.72 12.06
C ILE A 123 -11.44 7.19 12.48
N THR A 124 -11.01 8.07 11.56
CA THR A 124 -10.82 9.49 11.83
C THR A 124 -12.15 10.21 12.16
N GLN A 125 -13.25 9.77 11.54
CA GLN A 125 -14.58 10.33 11.82
C GLN A 125 -15.07 9.99 13.23
N VAL A 126 -14.76 8.80 13.73
CA VAL A 126 -15.30 8.25 14.98
C VAL A 126 -14.41 8.58 16.17
N PHE A 127 -13.08 8.52 16.01
CA PHE A 127 -12.12 8.77 17.09
C PHE A 127 -11.74 10.25 17.17
N ARG A 128 -11.70 10.77 18.41
CA ARG A 128 -11.25 12.15 18.69
C ARG A 128 -9.72 12.20 18.83
N ASN A 129 -9.18 13.42 18.75
CA ASN A 129 -7.74 13.74 18.75
C ASN A 129 -6.85 12.99 19.76
N ARG A 130 -7.38 12.58 20.93
CA ARG A 130 -6.60 11.89 21.98
C ARG A 130 -6.48 10.37 21.79
N GLU A 131 -7.31 9.76 20.95
CA GLU A 131 -7.33 8.30 20.73
C GLU A 131 -7.17 7.91 19.26
N LEU A 132 -7.10 8.91 18.36
CA LEU A 132 -6.99 8.70 16.93
C LEU A 132 -5.70 7.95 16.56
N GLY A 133 -4.56 8.35 17.11
CA GLY A 133 -3.28 7.70 16.87
C GLY A 133 -3.28 6.25 17.36
N ARG A 134 -3.90 5.99 18.52
CA ARG A 134 -4.06 4.61 19.04
C ARG A 134 -4.90 3.75 18.10
N ALA A 135 -6.00 4.27 17.57
CA ALA A 135 -6.86 3.54 16.63
C ALA A 135 -6.18 3.28 15.29
N LEU A 136 -5.46 4.28 14.75
CA LEU A 136 -4.68 4.15 13.52
C LEU A 136 -3.46 3.24 13.71
N GLY A 137 -2.85 3.24 14.90
CA GLY A 137 -1.79 2.31 15.27
C GLY A 137 -2.28 0.86 15.32
N ALA A 138 -3.48 0.63 15.84
CA ALA A 138 -4.11 -0.70 15.82
C ALA A 138 -4.40 -1.15 14.37
N GLN A 139 -4.85 -0.25 13.50
CA GLN A 139 -5.05 -0.55 12.08
C GLN A 139 -3.75 -0.95 11.39
N ALA A 140 -2.68 -0.18 11.59
CA ALA A 140 -1.38 -0.49 11.01
C ALA A 140 -0.82 -1.84 11.52
N ALA A 141 -1.00 -2.14 12.81
CA ALA A 141 -0.60 -3.41 13.40
C ALA A 141 -1.33 -4.60 12.78
N VAL A 142 -2.65 -4.48 12.63
CA VAL A 142 -3.48 -5.54 12.04
C VAL A 142 -3.14 -5.77 10.57
N GLN A 143 -2.91 -4.69 9.79
CA GLN A 143 -2.47 -4.81 8.40
C GLN A 143 -1.09 -5.48 8.30
N GLY A 144 -0.12 -5.08 9.14
CA GLY A 144 1.21 -5.72 9.19
C GLY A 144 1.11 -7.21 9.55
N THR A 145 0.30 -7.56 10.55
CA THR A 145 0.07 -8.96 10.94
C THR A 145 -0.58 -9.76 9.81
N ALA A 146 -1.60 -9.20 9.14
CA ALA A 146 -2.27 -9.85 8.01
C ALA A 146 -1.30 -10.14 6.86
N MET A 147 -0.45 -9.16 6.52
CA MET A 147 0.57 -9.34 5.49
C MET A 147 1.62 -10.38 5.86
N ALA A 148 2.02 -10.45 7.14
CA ALA A 148 2.96 -11.46 7.65
C ALA A 148 2.39 -12.87 7.61
N LEU A 149 1.11 -13.02 7.99
CA LEU A 149 0.45 -14.31 8.04
C LEU A 149 -0.03 -14.82 6.69
N GLY A 150 -0.15 -13.94 5.67
CA GLY A 150 -0.66 -14.29 4.36
C GLY A 150 0.01 -15.51 3.72
N PRO A 151 1.35 -15.53 3.58
CA PRO A 151 2.05 -16.67 3.02
C PRO A 151 1.85 -17.97 3.82
N PHE A 152 1.88 -17.90 5.15
CA PHE A 152 1.68 -19.07 6.02
C PHE A 152 0.25 -19.62 5.88
N VAL A 153 -0.76 -18.77 6.01
CA VAL A 153 -2.18 -19.16 5.85
C VAL A 153 -2.44 -19.68 4.45
N GLY A 154 -1.86 -19.04 3.42
CA GLY A 154 -1.97 -19.47 2.03
C GLY A 154 -1.39 -20.86 1.81
N ALA A 155 -0.18 -21.12 2.27
CA ALA A 155 0.45 -22.44 2.16
C ALA A 155 -0.37 -23.52 2.86
N MET A 156 -0.90 -23.22 4.06
CA MET A 156 -1.75 -24.14 4.80
C MET A 156 -3.05 -24.45 4.04
N LEU A 157 -3.76 -23.44 3.54
CA LEU A 157 -4.99 -23.63 2.77
C LEU A 157 -4.74 -24.42 1.47
N ILE A 158 -3.65 -24.13 0.74
CA ILE A 158 -3.30 -24.86 -0.48
C ILE A 158 -3.08 -26.34 -0.17
N THR A 159 -2.35 -26.64 0.90
CA THR A 159 -1.99 -28.01 1.26
C THR A 159 -3.19 -28.85 1.68
N PHE A 160 -4.12 -28.28 2.47
CA PHE A 160 -5.23 -29.03 3.04
C PHE A 160 -6.53 -29.01 2.22
N ALA A 161 -6.75 -27.93 1.44
CA ALA A 161 -8.03 -27.71 0.79
C ALA A 161 -7.91 -27.27 -0.69
N GLY A 162 -6.70 -26.95 -1.14
CA GLY A 162 -6.44 -26.45 -2.50
C GLY A 162 -6.49 -24.91 -2.59
N TRP A 163 -5.92 -24.37 -3.67
CA TRP A 163 -5.74 -22.92 -3.86
C TRP A 163 -7.07 -22.13 -3.90
N ARG A 164 -8.16 -22.74 -4.34
CA ARG A 164 -9.49 -22.09 -4.39
C ARG A 164 -9.98 -21.66 -3.01
N PHE A 165 -9.58 -22.38 -1.95
CA PHE A 165 -9.96 -22.04 -0.58
C PHE A 165 -9.31 -20.77 -0.04
N ILE A 166 -8.25 -20.28 -0.67
CA ILE A 166 -7.71 -18.94 -0.41
C ILE A 166 -8.79 -17.87 -0.61
N PHE A 167 -9.59 -18.04 -1.66
CA PHE A 167 -10.68 -17.12 -1.99
C PHE A 167 -11.96 -17.42 -1.20
N TYR A 168 -12.35 -18.69 -1.10
CA TYR A 168 -13.55 -19.06 -0.34
C TYR A 168 -13.44 -18.72 1.15
N GLY A 169 -12.25 -18.74 1.74
CA GLY A 169 -12.01 -18.32 3.12
C GLY A 169 -12.41 -16.87 3.40
N ASN A 170 -12.34 -16.00 2.40
CA ASN A 170 -12.77 -14.61 2.51
C ASN A 170 -14.31 -14.45 2.61
N VAL A 171 -15.08 -15.41 2.06
CA VAL A 171 -16.55 -15.30 1.97
C VAL A 171 -17.21 -15.27 3.36
N PRO A 172 -16.99 -16.26 4.26
CA PRO A 172 -17.63 -16.25 5.59
C PRO A 172 -17.16 -15.06 6.44
N ILE A 173 -15.86 -14.69 6.34
CA ILE A 173 -15.32 -13.54 7.07
C ILE A 173 -15.97 -12.24 6.56
N GLY A 174 -16.10 -12.12 5.23
CA GLY A 174 -16.72 -10.96 4.58
C GLY A 174 -18.19 -10.82 4.94
N ILE A 175 -18.98 -11.93 4.96
CA ILE A 175 -20.38 -11.92 5.37
C ILE A 175 -20.51 -11.45 6.83
N ALA A 176 -19.70 -11.98 7.74
CA ALA A 176 -19.68 -11.53 9.12
C ALA A 176 -19.33 -10.04 9.25
N GLY A 177 -18.34 -9.58 8.45
CA GLY A 177 -17.95 -8.18 8.35
C GLY A 177 -19.06 -7.28 7.81
N ALA A 178 -19.74 -7.68 6.74
CA ALA A 178 -20.85 -6.95 6.16
C ALA A 178 -22.04 -6.80 7.11
N VAL A 179 -22.42 -7.88 7.81
CA VAL A 179 -23.47 -7.86 8.82
C VAL A 179 -23.07 -6.94 9.98
N ALA A 180 -21.87 -7.09 10.50
CA ALA A 180 -21.38 -6.22 11.57
C ALA A 180 -21.32 -4.74 11.13
N ALA A 181 -20.88 -4.47 9.89
CA ALA A 181 -20.81 -3.12 9.32
C ALA A 181 -22.20 -2.48 9.22
N TYR A 182 -23.21 -3.24 8.81
CA TYR A 182 -24.57 -2.76 8.69
C TYR A 182 -25.18 -2.27 10.02
N PHE A 183 -24.88 -2.97 11.12
CA PHE A 183 -25.42 -2.62 12.46
C PHE A 183 -24.55 -1.63 13.24
N VAL A 184 -23.22 -1.64 13.04
CA VAL A 184 -22.28 -0.92 13.90
C VAL A 184 -21.80 0.39 13.30
N LEU A 185 -21.63 0.48 11.97
CA LEU A 185 -21.10 1.68 11.35
C LEU A 185 -22.05 2.87 11.46
N PRO A 186 -21.52 4.10 11.67
CA PRO A 186 -22.35 5.29 11.80
C PRO A 186 -23.16 5.54 10.53
N ARG A 187 -24.45 5.79 10.67
CA ARG A 187 -25.29 6.24 9.55
C ARG A 187 -24.87 7.68 9.20
N TYR A 188 -24.30 7.85 8.01
CA TYR A 188 -23.86 9.15 7.52
C TYR A 188 -24.99 9.78 6.70
N HIS A 189 -25.37 11.00 7.09
CA HIS A 189 -26.21 11.85 6.27
C HIS A 189 -25.28 12.80 5.51
N PRO A 190 -25.32 12.84 4.17
CA PRO A 190 -24.47 13.75 3.40
C PRO A 190 -24.85 15.19 3.75
N HIS A 191 -23.89 15.95 4.30
CA HIS A 191 -24.11 17.35 4.68
C HIS A 191 -24.26 18.30 3.47
N HIS A 192 -23.86 17.85 2.28
CA HIS A 192 -23.96 18.66 1.07
C HIS A 192 -24.78 17.92 -0.01
N LYS A 193 -26.05 18.33 -0.14
CA LYS A 193 -26.88 18.00 -1.31
C LYS A 193 -26.26 18.71 -2.53
N GLY A 194 -25.80 17.95 -3.55
CA GLY A 194 -25.32 18.50 -4.80
C GLY A 194 -23.85 18.29 -5.12
N LEU A 195 -23.09 17.54 -4.28
CA LEU A 195 -21.76 17.09 -4.67
C LEU A 195 -21.87 16.15 -5.88
N GLN A 196 -21.10 16.44 -6.93
CA GLN A 196 -21.06 15.63 -8.15
C GLN A 196 -19.68 14.98 -8.29
N LEU A 197 -19.65 13.85 -9.00
CA LEU A 197 -18.42 13.19 -9.38
C LEU A 197 -17.88 13.85 -10.65
N ASP A 198 -16.58 14.17 -10.65
CA ASP A 198 -15.88 14.54 -11.86
C ASP A 198 -15.52 13.27 -12.65
N TYR A 199 -16.37 12.94 -13.62
CA TYR A 199 -16.15 11.76 -14.46
C TYR A 199 -14.92 11.93 -15.34
N LEU A 200 -14.70 13.12 -15.90
CA LEU A 200 -13.57 13.37 -16.80
C LEU A 200 -12.24 13.31 -16.04
N GLY A 201 -12.13 13.99 -14.91
CA GLY A 201 -10.95 13.91 -14.06
C GLY A 201 -10.70 12.49 -13.55
N SER A 202 -11.75 11.75 -13.17
CA SER A 202 -11.61 10.35 -12.73
C SER A 202 -11.09 9.44 -13.85
N ILE A 203 -11.54 9.61 -15.10
CA ILE A 203 -11.06 8.85 -16.26
C ILE A 203 -9.61 9.25 -16.58
N LEU A 204 -9.29 10.55 -16.65
CA LEU A 204 -7.94 11.03 -16.93
C LEU A 204 -6.93 10.53 -15.90
N LEU A 205 -7.28 10.55 -14.60
CA LEU A 205 -6.45 10.01 -13.53
C LEU A 205 -6.23 8.51 -13.71
N THR A 206 -7.30 7.77 -13.98
CA THR A 206 -7.26 6.30 -14.14
C THR A 206 -6.40 5.91 -15.34
N VAL A 207 -6.65 6.51 -16.51
CA VAL A 207 -5.87 6.24 -17.74
C VAL A 207 -4.43 6.68 -17.58
N GLY A 208 -4.21 7.84 -16.96
CA GLY A 208 -2.87 8.38 -16.71
C GLY A 208 -2.02 7.48 -15.83
N LEU A 209 -2.57 7.06 -14.69
CA LEU A 209 -1.88 6.15 -13.76
C LEU A 209 -1.70 4.76 -14.37
N MET A 210 -2.68 4.25 -15.13
CA MET A 210 -2.58 2.97 -15.83
C MET A 210 -1.45 3.01 -16.87
N GLY A 211 -1.37 4.07 -17.70
CA GLY A 211 -0.31 4.22 -18.69
C GLY A 211 1.08 4.25 -18.06
N VAL A 212 1.24 4.99 -16.96
CA VAL A 212 2.52 5.01 -16.21
C VAL A 212 2.84 3.65 -15.60
N ALA A 213 1.86 2.99 -14.96
CA ALA A 213 2.08 1.68 -14.33
C ALA A 213 2.46 0.60 -15.36
N LEU A 214 1.75 0.56 -16.50
CA LEU A 214 2.07 -0.39 -17.59
C LEU A 214 3.44 -0.09 -18.21
N ALA A 215 3.77 1.18 -18.47
CA ALA A 215 5.07 1.57 -19.01
C ALA A 215 6.21 1.12 -18.09
N VAL A 216 6.10 1.35 -16.78
CA VAL A 216 7.12 0.97 -15.80
C VAL A 216 7.25 -0.56 -15.73
N ASN A 217 6.13 -1.28 -15.68
CA ASN A 217 6.11 -2.74 -15.62
C ASN A 217 6.71 -3.37 -16.89
N ASN A 218 6.34 -2.89 -18.07
CA ASN A 218 6.79 -3.43 -19.35
C ASN A 218 8.23 -3.01 -19.73
N ALA A 219 8.73 -1.91 -19.14
CA ALA A 219 10.05 -1.35 -19.44
C ALA A 219 11.20 -2.33 -19.14
N GLY A 220 11.04 -3.21 -18.15
CA GLY A 220 12.02 -4.25 -17.82
C GLY A 220 12.27 -5.24 -18.96
N ALA A 221 11.21 -5.65 -19.66
CA ALA A 221 11.28 -6.61 -20.77
C ALA A 221 11.56 -5.94 -22.11
N ALA A 222 10.87 -4.83 -22.44
CA ALA A 222 10.95 -4.17 -23.75
C ALA A 222 12.05 -3.11 -23.86
N GLY A 223 12.58 -2.63 -22.72
CA GLY A 223 13.55 -1.52 -22.64
C GLY A 223 12.89 -0.14 -22.71
N TRP A 224 13.44 0.82 -21.98
CA TRP A 224 12.92 2.20 -21.89
C TRP A 224 12.88 2.96 -23.22
N SER A 225 13.73 2.59 -24.18
CA SER A 225 13.78 3.19 -25.52
C SER A 225 12.80 2.58 -26.51
N SER A 226 12.02 1.58 -26.10
CA SER A 226 10.99 0.98 -26.95
C SER A 226 9.90 2.00 -27.30
N PRO A 227 9.51 2.13 -28.58
CA PRO A 227 8.44 3.04 -28.99
C PRO A 227 7.11 2.80 -28.25
N ALA A 228 6.80 1.54 -27.92
CA ALA A 228 5.59 1.17 -27.17
C ALA A 228 5.63 1.74 -25.74
N ILE A 229 6.76 1.57 -25.03
CA ILE A 229 6.94 2.09 -23.67
C ILE A 229 6.89 3.63 -23.65
N LEU A 230 7.55 4.26 -24.62
CA LEU A 230 7.52 5.72 -24.76
C LEU A 230 6.10 6.23 -25.05
N ALA A 231 5.32 5.51 -25.86
CA ALA A 231 3.93 5.85 -26.13
C ALA A 231 3.04 5.68 -24.89
N GLU A 232 3.16 4.57 -24.16
CA GLU A 232 2.43 4.31 -22.90
C GLU A 232 2.74 5.39 -21.86
N LEU A 233 4.03 5.70 -21.66
CA LEU A 233 4.48 6.71 -20.70
C LEU A 233 4.04 8.11 -21.10
N SER A 234 4.17 8.47 -22.40
CA SER A 234 3.78 9.79 -22.92
C SER A 234 2.27 10.00 -22.79
N LEU A 235 1.46 8.99 -23.15
CA LEU A 235 0.01 9.04 -23.01
C LEU A 235 -0.37 9.14 -21.52
N GLY A 236 0.26 8.33 -20.67
CA GLY A 236 0.04 8.36 -19.23
C GLY A 236 0.32 9.73 -18.63
N LEU A 237 1.49 10.32 -18.93
CA LEU A 237 1.87 11.64 -18.45
C LEU A 237 0.97 12.75 -19.02
N LEU A 238 0.59 12.67 -20.29
CA LEU A 238 -0.34 13.63 -20.91
C LEU A 238 -1.69 13.62 -20.22
N CYS A 239 -2.23 12.42 -19.92
CA CYS A 239 -3.48 12.27 -19.18
C CYS A 239 -3.36 12.83 -17.74
N LEU A 240 -2.23 12.62 -17.06
CA LEU A 240 -2.01 13.17 -15.70
C LEU A 240 -1.89 14.69 -15.71
N VAL A 241 -1.24 15.27 -16.73
CA VAL A 241 -1.18 16.74 -16.92
C VAL A 241 -2.58 17.28 -17.21
N ALA A 242 -3.31 16.65 -18.14
CA ALA A 242 -4.69 17.03 -18.45
C ALA A 242 -5.60 16.93 -17.21
N PHE A 243 -5.44 15.87 -16.40
CA PHE A 243 -6.10 15.73 -15.10
C PHE A 243 -5.79 16.92 -14.18
N ALA A 244 -4.50 17.25 -13.99
CA ALA A 244 -4.10 18.34 -13.11
C ALA A 244 -4.64 19.71 -13.55
N VAL A 245 -4.79 19.93 -14.85
CA VAL A 245 -5.40 21.14 -15.41
C VAL A 245 -6.92 21.14 -15.19
N THR A 246 -7.59 20.02 -15.50
CA THR A 246 -9.06 19.90 -15.36
C THR A 246 -9.51 20.09 -13.92
N GLU A 247 -8.77 19.50 -12.94
CA GLU A 247 -9.08 19.61 -11.51
C GLU A 247 -9.03 21.05 -10.98
N GLN A 248 -8.31 21.96 -11.66
CA GLN A 248 -8.29 23.38 -11.29
C GLN A 248 -9.50 24.15 -11.83
N MET A 249 -10.18 23.61 -12.85
CA MET A 249 -11.29 24.27 -13.55
C MET A 249 -12.65 23.76 -13.10
N VAL A 250 -12.73 22.55 -12.54
CA VAL A 250 -13.98 21.89 -12.18
C VAL A 250 -14.45 22.33 -10.79
N LYS A 251 -15.75 22.55 -10.63
CA LYS A 251 -16.38 22.98 -9.36
C LYS A 251 -16.30 21.89 -8.27
N TYR A 252 -16.32 20.62 -8.65
CA TYR A 252 -16.33 19.47 -7.73
C TYR A 252 -15.21 18.47 -8.10
N PRO A 253 -13.94 18.82 -7.86
CA PRO A 253 -12.81 18.01 -8.26
C PRO A 253 -12.78 16.63 -7.58
N THR A 254 -12.27 15.61 -8.27
CA THR A 254 -12.00 14.27 -7.71
C THR A 254 -10.92 14.36 -6.63
N ILE A 255 -9.87 15.14 -6.91
CA ILE A 255 -8.77 15.45 -5.98
C ILE A 255 -8.67 16.97 -5.87
N ASP A 256 -9.13 17.55 -4.75
CA ASP A 256 -9.13 19.00 -4.60
C ASP A 256 -7.71 19.58 -4.48
N PRO A 257 -7.25 20.36 -5.48
CA PRO A 257 -5.91 20.96 -5.47
C PRO A 257 -5.68 21.89 -4.27
N GLN A 258 -6.73 22.50 -3.70
CA GLN A 258 -6.60 23.38 -2.56
C GLN A 258 -6.16 22.64 -1.29
N LEU A 259 -6.49 21.34 -1.16
CA LEU A 259 -6.00 20.53 -0.04
C LEU A 259 -4.49 20.36 -0.08
N PHE A 260 -3.91 20.25 -1.28
CA PHE A 260 -2.47 20.05 -1.47
C PHE A 260 -1.66 21.33 -1.28
N ARG A 261 -2.28 22.50 -1.27
CA ARG A 261 -1.63 23.75 -0.80
C ARG A 261 -1.29 23.68 0.68
N ARG A 262 -1.98 22.83 1.46
CA ARG A 262 -1.59 22.55 2.85
C ARG A 262 -0.41 21.58 2.85
N TYR A 263 0.77 22.09 3.19
CA TYR A 263 2.01 21.31 3.21
C TYR A 263 1.88 19.97 3.97
N THR A 264 1.14 19.96 5.10
CA THR A 264 0.92 18.74 5.90
C THR A 264 0.23 17.63 5.11
N ILE A 265 -0.72 17.94 4.23
CA ILE A 265 -1.43 16.98 3.40
C ILE A 265 -0.56 16.56 2.23
N ALA A 266 0.04 17.51 1.51
CA ALA A 266 0.92 17.22 0.37
C ALA A 266 2.12 16.37 0.79
N ALA A 267 2.87 16.82 1.80
CA ALA A 267 4.02 16.07 2.33
C ALA A 267 3.61 14.72 2.91
N GLY A 268 2.40 14.60 3.51
CA GLY A 268 1.89 13.34 4.02
C GLY A 268 1.69 12.27 2.95
N ASN A 269 1.23 12.68 1.78
CA ASN A 269 1.05 11.80 0.63
C ASN A 269 2.38 11.42 -0.02
N ILE A 270 3.27 12.40 -0.25
CA ILE A 270 4.60 12.16 -0.80
C ILE A 270 5.41 11.23 0.11
N THR A 271 5.44 11.51 1.41
CA THR A 271 6.18 10.67 2.36
C THR A 271 5.59 9.28 2.51
N ALA A 272 4.26 9.11 2.33
CA ALA A 272 3.65 7.78 2.28
C ALA A 272 4.16 6.98 1.08
N LEU A 273 4.22 7.58 -0.12
CA LEU A 273 4.80 6.95 -1.31
C LEU A 273 6.25 6.54 -1.05
N LEU A 274 7.09 7.47 -0.60
CA LEU A 274 8.53 7.22 -0.38
C LEU A 274 8.80 6.14 0.67
N ALA A 275 8.05 6.12 1.77
CA ALA A 275 8.21 5.13 2.82
C ALA A 275 7.81 3.71 2.37
N TYR A 276 6.71 3.59 1.64
CA TYR A 276 6.25 2.31 1.09
C TYR A 276 7.13 1.85 -0.07
N TYR A 277 7.59 2.77 -0.93
CA TYR A 277 8.61 2.51 -1.94
C TYR A 277 9.86 1.86 -1.31
N THR A 278 10.43 2.51 -0.29
CA THR A 278 11.64 2.01 0.37
C THR A 278 11.44 0.61 0.94
N LEU A 279 10.37 0.39 1.70
CA LEU A 279 10.17 -0.90 2.35
C LEU A 279 9.91 -2.03 1.35
N PHE A 280 9.04 -1.81 0.36
CA PHE A 280 8.66 -2.87 -0.57
C PHE A 280 9.76 -3.19 -1.58
N ALA A 281 10.61 -2.23 -1.93
CA ALA A 281 11.84 -2.47 -2.69
C ALA A 281 12.81 -3.39 -1.94
N VAL A 282 13.01 -3.17 -0.63
CA VAL A 282 13.82 -4.07 0.20
C VAL A 282 13.19 -5.46 0.28
N LEU A 283 11.88 -5.54 0.56
CA LEU A 283 11.17 -6.83 0.64
C LEU A 283 11.18 -7.62 -0.67
N PHE A 284 11.26 -6.93 -1.81
CA PHE A 284 11.38 -7.56 -3.12
C PHE A 284 12.77 -8.20 -3.33
N LEU A 285 13.85 -7.52 -2.95
CA LEU A 285 15.21 -8.01 -3.21
C LEU A 285 15.74 -8.99 -2.15
N LEU A 286 15.28 -8.90 -0.89
CA LEU A 286 15.77 -9.76 0.20
C LEU A 286 15.60 -11.26 -0.04
N PRO A 287 14.49 -11.80 -0.61
CA PRO A 287 14.38 -13.22 -0.94
C PRO A 287 15.50 -13.70 -1.84
N PHE A 288 15.83 -12.94 -2.88
CA PHE A 288 16.90 -13.29 -3.81
C PHE A 288 18.27 -13.26 -3.11
N TYR A 289 18.51 -12.29 -2.24
CA TYR A 289 19.74 -12.25 -1.42
C TYR A 289 19.85 -13.49 -0.53
N PHE A 290 18.78 -13.88 0.16
CA PHE A 290 18.78 -15.06 1.03
C PHE A 290 18.97 -16.36 0.26
N GLU A 291 18.28 -16.54 -0.86
CA GLU A 291 18.32 -17.80 -1.63
C GLU A 291 19.54 -17.91 -2.54
N LYS A 292 19.91 -16.83 -3.23
CA LYS A 292 21.01 -16.87 -4.22
C LYS A 292 22.38 -16.65 -3.60
N VAL A 293 22.51 -15.73 -2.62
CA VAL A 293 23.80 -15.39 -2.00
C VAL A 293 24.07 -16.23 -0.77
N LEU A 294 23.11 -16.32 0.17
CA LEU A 294 23.26 -17.05 1.43
C LEU A 294 22.85 -18.52 1.36
N LYS A 295 22.27 -18.95 0.22
CA LYS A 295 21.83 -20.34 -0.02
C LYS A 295 20.83 -20.85 1.02
N TYR A 296 19.96 -19.97 1.54
CA TYR A 296 18.90 -20.40 2.45
C TYR A 296 17.77 -21.11 1.69
N SER A 297 17.10 -22.04 2.38
CA SER A 297 15.87 -22.64 1.84
C SER A 297 14.73 -21.62 1.80
N ALA A 298 13.76 -21.83 0.92
CA ALA A 298 12.58 -20.97 0.82
C ALA A 298 11.82 -20.85 2.17
N ALA A 299 11.74 -21.93 2.93
CA ALA A 299 11.13 -21.91 4.26
C ALA A 299 11.87 -21.00 5.24
N ARG A 300 13.21 -21.03 5.25
CA ARG A 300 14.04 -20.14 6.08
C ARG A 300 13.94 -18.71 5.63
N THR A 301 13.97 -18.45 4.33
CA THR A 301 13.75 -17.13 3.72
C THR A 301 12.42 -16.53 4.16
N GLY A 302 11.33 -17.27 4.02
CA GLY A 302 9.99 -16.84 4.44
C GLY A 302 9.92 -16.52 5.94
N LEU A 303 10.51 -17.38 6.78
CA LEU A 303 10.56 -17.13 8.22
C LEU A 303 11.32 -15.84 8.57
N MET A 304 12.46 -15.58 7.93
CA MET A 304 13.24 -14.35 8.16
C MET A 304 12.45 -13.11 7.74
N LEU A 305 11.80 -13.14 6.59
CA LEU A 305 11.01 -12.00 6.08
C LEU A 305 9.84 -11.62 6.99
N THR A 306 9.35 -12.53 7.85
CA THR A 306 8.30 -12.21 8.83
C THR A 306 8.75 -11.18 9.88
N ALA A 307 10.06 -10.97 10.06
CA ALA A 307 10.60 -10.00 11.03
C ALA A 307 10.11 -8.56 10.76
N VAL A 308 10.00 -8.16 9.48
CA VAL A 308 9.55 -6.82 9.09
C VAL A 308 8.09 -6.56 9.50
N PRO A 309 7.10 -7.33 9.03
CA PRO A 309 5.71 -7.08 9.38
C PRO A 309 5.42 -7.35 10.86
N LEU A 310 6.15 -8.25 11.51
CA LEU A 310 6.03 -8.49 12.95
C LEU A 310 6.50 -7.27 13.77
N ALA A 311 7.65 -6.68 13.42
CA ALA A 311 8.12 -5.45 14.05
C ALA A 311 7.13 -4.29 13.84
N MET A 312 6.60 -4.14 12.62
CA MET A 312 5.55 -3.16 12.32
C MET A 312 4.30 -3.40 13.18
N ALA A 313 3.82 -4.64 13.28
CA ALA A 313 2.63 -4.99 14.05
C ALA A 313 2.77 -4.68 15.54
N LEU A 314 3.94 -5.01 16.12
CA LEU A 314 4.21 -4.80 17.54
C LEU A 314 4.39 -3.31 17.88
N LEU A 315 5.08 -2.55 17.02
CA LEU A 315 5.46 -1.17 17.34
C LEU A 315 4.42 -0.12 16.94
N SER A 316 3.56 -0.39 15.93
CA SER A 316 2.56 0.57 15.47
C SER A 316 1.57 1.03 16.57
N PRO A 317 1.03 0.16 17.46
CA PRO A 317 0.12 0.61 18.52
C PRO A 317 0.80 1.51 19.54
N PHE A 318 2.11 1.27 19.83
CA PHE A 318 2.90 2.12 20.72
C PHE A 318 3.16 3.47 20.08
N ALA A 319 3.60 3.48 18.81
CA ALA A 319 3.83 4.70 18.04
C ALA A 319 2.54 5.53 17.91
N GLY A 320 1.41 4.87 17.67
CA GLY A 320 0.11 5.53 17.61
C GLY A 320 -0.26 6.25 18.92
N ARG A 321 -0.16 5.53 20.06
CA ARG A 321 -0.41 6.14 21.40
C ARG A 321 0.58 7.25 21.73
N ALA A 322 1.85 7.03 21.45
CA ALA A 322 2.89 8.02 21.70
C ALA A 322 2.72 9.27 20.80
N SER A 323 2.30 9.09 19.56
CA SER A 323 1.93 10.16 18.63
C SER A 323 0.76 11.00 19.15
N ASP A 324 -0.23 10.40 19.85
CA ASP A 324 -1.33 11.13 20.49
C ASP A 324 -0.83 12.04 21.62
N ARG A 325 0.17 11.58 22.37
CA ARG A 325 0.69 12.31 23.55
C ARG A 325 1.76 13.35 23.17
N PHE A 326 2.69 12.98 22.30
CA PHE A 326 3.89 13.77 22.00
C PHE A 326 3.84 14.50 20.65
N GLY A 327 2.79 14.26 19.84
CA GLY A 327 2.64 14.78 18.49
C GLY A 327 3.21 13.86 17.42
N SER A 328 2.69 13.95 16.19
CA SER A 328 3.05 13.06 15.08
C SER A 328 4.45 13.32 14.52
N HIS A 329 4.92 14.57 14.56
CA HIS A 329 6.17 15.01 13.92
C HIS A 329 7.38 14.17 14.29
N ARG A 330 7.60 13.91 15.60
CA ARG A 330 8.75 13.13 16.08
C ARG A 330 8.76 11.69 15.55
N PHE A 331 7.58 11.07 15.45
CA PHE A 331 7.42 9.70 14.99
C PHE A 331 7.53 9.59 13.47
N LEU A 332 7.13 10.61 12.73
CA LEU A 332 7.36 10.71 11.29
C LEU A 332 8.86 10.72 10.96
N VAL A 333 9.61 11.63 11.60
CA VAL A 333 11.04 11.75 11.38
C VAL A 333 11.78 10.50 11.85
N ALA A 334 11.50 10.02 13.08
CA ALA A 334 12.13 8.82 13.61
C ALA A 334 11.85 7.58 12.74
N GLY A 335 10.60 7.40 12.29
CA GLY A 335 10.24 6.28 11.41
C GLY A 335 10.96 6.33 10.06
N SER A 336 11.03 7.51 9.44
CA SER A 336 11.77 7.69 8.18
C SER A 336 13.28 7.48 8.35
N LEU A 337 13.87 7.94 9.47
CA LEU A 337 15.28 7.70 9.77
C LEU A 337 15.57 6.22 10.06
N LEU A 338 14.65 5.49 10.69
CA LEU A 338 14.78 4.05 10.87
C LEU A 338 14.72 3.30 9.53
N LEU A 339 13.86 3.73 8.59
CA LEU A 339 13.86 3.17 7.24
C LEU A 339 15.19 3.42 6.54
N ALA A 340 15.75 4.63 6.64
CA ALA A 340 17.05 4.96 6.09
C ALA A 340 18.18 4.14 6.72
N LEU A 341 18.18 4.02 8.05
CA LEU A 341 19.17 3.23 8.80
C LEU A 341 19.11 1.75 8.42
N GLY A 342 17.93 1.14 8.38
CA GLY A 342 17.78 -0.26 8.00
C GLY A 342 18.23 -0.53 6.56
N SER A 343 17.91 0.37 5.61
CA SER A 343 18.42 0.28 4.25
C SER A 343 19.94 0.43 4.19
N LEU A 344 20.51 1.37 4.96
CA LEU A 344 21.95 1.61 5.03
C LEU A 344 22.72 0.43 5.65
N LEU A 345 22.18 -0.19 6.70
CA LEU A 345 22.78 -1.37 7.32
C LEU A 345 22.86 -2.53 6.32
N LEU A 346 21.83 -2.71 5.48
CA LEU A 346 21.86 -3.70 4.40
C LEU A 346 22.91 -3.41 3.32
N VAL A 347 23.34 -2.14 3.11
CA VAL A 347 24.48 -1.81 2.22
C VAL A 347 25.77 -2.44 2.73
N PHE A 348 25.96 -2.47 4.05
CA PHE A 348 27.17 -3.04 4.67
C PHE A 348 27.07 -4.54 4.93
N SER A 349 25.96 -5.18 4.54
CA SER A 349 25.79 -6.61 4.71
C SER A 349 26.72 -7.38 3.77
N PRO A 350 27.77 -8.05 4.28
CA PRO A 350 28.64 -8.90 3.47
C PRO A 350 27.85 -10.13 3.02
N GLY A 351 28.22 -10.70 1.86
CA GLY A 351 27.60 -11.95 1.38
C GLY A 351 27.79 -13.19 2.28
N THR A 352 28.16 -12.97 3.54
CA THR A 352 28.36 -13.94 4.64
C THR A 352 27.70 -13.49 5.94
N SER A 353 26.73 -12.54 5.88
CA SER A 353 26.09 -11.95 7.06
C SER A 353 25.46 -13.00 7.98
N ARG A 354 25.57 -12.78 9.28
CA ARG A 354 24.94 -13.64 10.28
C ARG A 354 23.43 -13.46 10.27
N PRO A 355 22.61 -14.52 10.45
CA PRO A 355 21.15 -14.39 10.45
C PRO A 355 20.62 -13.38 11.46
N ALA A 356 21.27 -13.25 12.62
CA ALA A 356 20.86 -12.31 13.66
C ALA A 356 21.02 -10.84 13.24
N GLU A 357 22.07 -10.50 12.48
CA GLU A 357 22.31 -9.16 11.96
C GLU A 357 21.21 -8.79 10.95
N LEU A 358 20.91 -9.68 10.01
CA LEU A 358 19.88 -9.48 9.01
C LEU A 358 18.46 -9.36 9.62
N ILE A 359 18.18 -10.16 10.67
CA ILE A 359 16.92 -10.04 11.42
C ILE A 359 16.84 -8.66 12.10
N LEU A 360 17.94 -8.17 12.68
CA LEU A 360 17.97 -6.84 13.29
C LEU A 360 17.71 -5.74 12.26
N ASP A 361 18.33 -5.81 11.08
CA ASP A 361 18.13 -4.84 9.99
C ASP A 361 16.65 -4.83 9.53
N MET A 362 16.05 -6.00 9.40
CA MET A 362 14.63 -6.13 9.06
C MET A 362 13.70 -5.63 10.17
N VAL A 363 14.05 -5.87 11.45
CA VAL A 363 13.30 -5.31 12.59
C VAL A 363 13.37 -3.78 12.59
N ILE A 364 14.54 -3.19 12.28
CA ILE A 364 14.71 -1.74 12.16
C ILE A 364 13.85 -1.17 11.03
N LEU A 365 13.81 -1.83 9.86
CA LEU A 365 12.95 -1.44 8.75
C LEU A 365 11.46 -1.50 9.12
N GLY A 366 11.04 -2.61 9.73
CA GLY A 366 9.67 -2.80 10.19
C GLY A 366 9.27 -1.78 11.27
N ALA A 367 10.18 -1.47 12.19
CA ALA A 367 10.02 -0.42 13.19
C ALA A 367 9.86 0.96 12.53
N GLY A 368 10.64 1.23 11.49
CA GLY A 368 10.53 2.45 10.70
C GLY A 368 9.12 2.68 10.17
N LEU A 369 8.56 1.72 9.45
CA LEU A 369 7.18 1.83 8.95
C LEU A 369 6.13 1.79 10.07
N GLY A 370 6.39 1.02 11.13
CA GLY A 370 5.55 0.94 12.32
C GLY A 370 5.41 2.28 13.06
N PHE A 371 6.47 3.08 13.10
CA PHE A 371 6.43 4.44 13.66
C PHE A 371 5.84 5.44 12.68
N PHE A 372 6.20 5.34 11.42
CA PHE A 372 5.79 6.27 10.38
C PHE A 372 4.28 6.22 10.08
N THR A 373 3.73 5.03 9.82
CA THR A 373 2.37 4.87 9.27
C THR A 373 1.27 5.47 10.15
N PRO A 374 1.14 5.14 11.46
CA PRO A 374 0.09 5.73 12.30
C PRO A 374 0.28 7.23 12.51
N ALA A 375 1.53 7.70 12.60
CA ALA A 375 1.83 9.13 12.75
C ALA A 375 1.48 9.91 11.47
N ASN A 376 1.78 9.34 10.28
CA ASN A 376 1.44 9.95 9.00
C ASN A 376 -0.08 10.02 8.78
N ASN A 377 -0.80 8.93 9.06
CA ASN A 377 -2.25 8.92 9.00
C ASN A 377 -2.86 9.98 9.91
N ARG A 378 -2.40 10.01 11.17
CA ARG A 378 -2.91 10.98 12.15
C ARG A 378 -2.66 12.43 11.72
N ALA A 379 -1.46 12.76 11.27
CA ALA A 379 -1.12 14.12 10.85
C ALA A 379 -1.86 14.53 9.57
N THR A 380 -1.94 13.66 8.58
CA THR A 380 -2.59 13.93 7.29
C THR A 380 -4.11 14.05 7.46
N MET A 381 -4.73 13.06 8.11
CA MET A 381 -6.18 13.06 8.32
C MET A 381 -6.63 14.12 9.34
N GLY A 382 -5.79 14.43 10.34
CA GLY A 382 -6.05 15.51 11.30
C GLY A 382 -6.04 16.90 10.68
N ALA A 383 -5.31 17.10 9.58
CA ALA A 383 -5.28 18.36 8.81
C ALA A 383 -6.39 18.43 7.75
N THR A 384 -7.13 17.35 7.53
CA THR A 384 -8.15 17.23 6.48
C THR A 384 -9.52 17.68 7.01
N PRO A 385 -10.27 18.52 6.26
CA PRO A 385 -11.66 18.83 6.55
C PRO A 385 -12.54 17.58 6.62
N ARG A 386 -13.56 17.58 7.48
CA ARG A 386 -14.41 16.40 7.71
C ARG A 386 -15.17 15.91 6.49
N ASP A 387 -15.59 16.83 5.62
CA ASP A 387 -16.30 16.57 4.36
C ASP A 387 -15.40 15.97 3.26
N ARG A 388 -14.07 15.98 3.45
CA ARG A 388 -13.06 15.52 2.47
C ARG A 388 -12.18 14.37 2.98
N LEU A 389 -12.56 13.73 4.10
CA LEU A 389 -11.79 12.62 4.67
C LEU A 389 -11.73 11.40 3.76
N GLY A 390 -12.79 11.11 3.01
CA GLY A 390 -12.84 10.00 2.06
C GLY A 390 -11.87 10.23 0.89
N MET A 391 -11.90 11.42 0.27
CA MET A 391 -10.97 11.82 -0.79
C MET A 391 -9.52 11.72 -0.31
N THR A 392 -9.18 12.32 0.84
CA THR A 392 -7.80 12.29 1.37
C THR A 392 -7.37 10.89 1.75
N GLY A 393 -8.25 10.08 2.32
CA GLY A 393 -7.97 8.67 2.67
C GLY A 393 -7.74 7.80 1.44
N GLY A 394 -8.56 7.96 0.41
CA GLY A 394 -8.39 7.29 -0.88
C GLY A 394 -7.07 7.64 -1.54
N PHE A 395 -6.76 8.94 -1.62
CA PHE A 395 -5.50 9.43 -2.21
C PHE A 395 -4.27 8.97 -1.41
N LEU A 396 -4.33 8.99 -0.08
CA LEU A 396 -3.24 8.51 0.76
C LEU A 396 -2.96 7.01 0.55
N ASN A 397 -4.00 6.20 0.41
CA ASN A 397 -3.83 4.76 0.13
C ASN A 397 -3.35 4.53 -1.31
N MET A 398 -3.80 5.32 -2.29
CA MET A 398 -3.26 5.30 -3.66
C MET A 398 -1.75 5.57 -3.66
N MET A 399 -1.29 6.62 -2.97
CA MET A 399 0.15 6.95 -2.88
C MET A 399 0.97 5.82 -2.26
N ARG A 400 0.42 5.09 -1.28
CA ARG A 400 1.05 3.89 -0.72
C ARG A 400 1.14 2.78 -1.75
N SER A 401 0.04 2.48 -2.44
CA SER A 401 0.00 1.44 -3.45
C SER A 401 0.95 1.75 -4.61
N LEU A 402 1.02 3.01 -5.04
CA LEU A 402 2.02 3.47 -6.02
C LEU A 402 3.45 3.27 -5.48
N GLY A 403 3.68 3.58 -4.20
CA GLY A 403 4.97 3.32 -3.56
C GLY A 403 5.36 1.85 -3.61
N VAL A 404 4.41 0.93 -3.37
CA VAL A 404 4.63 -0.52 -3.48
C VAL A 404 5.01 -0.91 -4.91
N ILE A 405 4.22 -0.52 -5.91
CA ILE A 405 4.44 -0.86 -7.32
C ILE A 405 5.80 -0.30 -7.79
N LEU A 406 6.01 1.00 -7.65
CA LEU A 406 7.25 1.65 -8.08
C LEU A 406 8.48 1.13 -7.31
N GLY A 407 8.30 0.75 -6.03
CA GLY A 407 9.36 0.18 -5.21
C GLY A 407 9.86 -1.15 -5.74
N VAL A 408 8.96 -2.03 -6.16
CA VAL A 408 9.31 -3.33 -6.77
C VAL A 408 9.93 -3.12 -8.15
N ASP A 409 9.25 -2.41 -9.04
CA ASP A 409 9.62 -2.32 -10.46
C ASP A 409 10.92 -1.54 -10.67
N ILE A 410 11.04 -0.33 -10.08
CA ILE A 410 12.24 0.51 -10.24
C ILE A 410 13.46 -0.14 -9.58
N SER A 411 13.27 -0.79 -8.42
CA SER A 411 14.39 -1.44 -7.74
C SER A 411 14.87 -2.70 -8.46
N GLY A 412 13.95 -3.47 -9.04
CA GLY A 412 14.32 -4.61 -9.89
C GLY A 412 15.14 -4.18 -11.10
N MET A 413 14.72 -3.08 -11.75
CA MET A 413 15.43 -2.52 -12.89
C MET A 413 16.82 -1.99 -12.51
N LEU A 414 16.91 -1.16 -11.44
CA LEU A 414 18.20 -0.65 -10.96
C LEU A 414 19.15 -1.81 -10.58
N PHE A 415 18.63 -2.84 -9.93
CA PHE A 415 19.39 -4.03 -9.57
C PHE A 415 20.02 -4.70 -10.80
N LEU A 416 19.23 -4.91 -11.86
CA LEU A 416 19.71 -5.54 -13.09
C LEU A 416 20.70 -4.65 -13.85
N ASP A 417 20.45 -3.35 -13.92
CA ASP A 417 21.33 -2.42 -14.65
C ASP A 417 22.70 -2.30 -14.00
N PHE A 418 22.76 -2.10 -12.69
CA PHE A 418 24.03 -1.99 -11.97
C PHE A 418 24.74 -3.34 -11.81
N GLY A 419 24.00 -4.43 -11.58
CA GLY A 419 24.58 -5.77 -11.56
C GLY A 419 25.18 -6.17 -12.90
N SER A 420 24.55 -5.80 -14.01
CA SER A 420 25.07 -6.10 -15.36
C SER A 420 26.28 -5.24 -15.74
N ALA A 421 26.43 -4.05 -15.20
CA ALA A 421 27.59 -3.19 -15.43
C ALA A 421 28.88 -3.86 -14.94
N HIS A 422 28.83 -4.65 -13.86
CA HIS A 422 29.95 -5.46 -13.36
C HIS A 422 30.42 -6.53 -14.36
N LEU A 423 29.53 -7.05 -15.20
CA LEU A 423 29.83 -8.10 -16.19
C LEU A 423 30.49 -7.55 -17.47
N GLY A 424 30.89 -6.29 -17.50
CA GLY A 424 31.66 -5.70 -18.61
C GLY A 424 30.82 -5.25 -19.82
N GLY A 425 29.51 -5.14 -19.66
CA GLY A 425 28.60 -4.88 -20.79
C GLY A 425 27.91 -3.53 -20.76
N ARG A 426 28.53 -2.47 -21.33
CA ARG A 426 27.82 -1.31 -21.91
C ARG A 426 27.27 -1.59 -23.33
N GLY A 427 27.38 -2.83 -23.82
CA GLY A 427 26.81 -3.31 -25.06
C GLY A 427 25.48 -4.03 -24.85
N LYS A 428 24.75 -4.33 -25.94
CA LYS A 428 23.53 -5.17 -25.90
C LYS A 428 23.84 -6.48 -25.18
N LEU A 429 23.47 -6.56 -23.88
CA LEU A 429 23.56 -7.81 -23.13
C LEU A 429 22.54 -8.81 -23.72
N PRO A 430 22.84 -10.13 -23.68
CA PRO A 430 21.94 -11.17 -24.15
C PRO A 430 20.57 -11.11 -23.48
N ALA A 431 19.57 -11.77 -24.05
CA ALA A 431 18.22 -11.92 -23.51
C ALA A 431 18.19 -12.45 -22.04
N ASP A 432 19.28 -13.06 -21.57
CA ASP A 432 19.43 -13.68 -20.26
C ASP A 432 20.20 -12.82 -19.24
N LYS A 433 20.10 -11.48 -19.33
CA LYS A 433 20.75 -10.56 -18.35
C LYS A 433 20.47 -10.96 -16.90
N GLU A 434 19.23 -11.26 -16.62
CA GLU A 434 18.75 -11.65 -15.31
C GLU A 434 19.48 -12.89 -14.80
N ALA A 435 19.51 -13.96 -15.60
CA ALA A 435 20.19 -15.20 -15.25
C ALA A 435 21.69 -15.00 -14.97
N LEU A 436 22.36 -14.12 -15.73
CA LEU A 436 23.79 -13.83 -15.56
C LEU A 436 24.06 -13.07 -14.25
N VAL A 437 23.25 -12.06 -13.91
CA VAL A 437 23.38 -11.30 -12.65
C VAL A 437 23.13 -12.22 -11.46
N PHE A 438 22.08 -13.06 -11.53
CA PHE A 438 21.75 -13.99 -10.45
C PHE A 438 22.76 -15.14 -10.31
N ALA A 439 23.48 -15.53 -11.36
CA ALA A 439 24.52 -16.55 -11.29
C ALA A 439 25.86 -16.02 -10.76
N ASN A 440 26.12 -14.71 -10.89
CA ASN A 440 27.39 -14.07 -10.50
C ASN A 440 27.23 -13.32 -9.17
N LYS A 441 27.81 -13.88 -8.09
CA LYS A 441 27.70 -13.28 -6.74
C LYS A 441 28.21 -11.84 -6.66
N PRO A 442 29.38 -11.45 -7.20
CA PRO A 442 29.83 -10.05 -7.23
C PRO A 442 28.83 -9.13 -7.94
N ALA A 443 28.36 -9.50 -9.13
CA ALA A 443 27.39 -8.71 -9.89
C ALA A 443 26.07 -8.53 -9.12
N PHE A 444 25.60 -9.60 -8.46
CA PHE A 444 24.44 -9.52 -7.57
C PHE A 444 24.67 -8.52 -6.43
N MET A 445 25.81 -8.61 -5.74
CA MET A 445 26.11 -7.74 -4.60
C MET A 445 26.23 -6.28 -5.00
N ASP A 446 26.82 -5.97 -6.16
CA ASP A 446 26.92 -4.59 -6.66
C ASP A 446 25.52 -4.01 -6.97
N GLY A 447 24.67 -4.76 -7.65
CA GLY A 447 23.28 -4.38 -7.88
C GLY A 447 22.52 -4.19 -6.55
N PHE A 448 22.67 -5.12 -5.62
CA PHE A 448 22.03 -5.06 -4.29
C PHE A 448 22.47 -3.84 -3.48
N HIS A 449 23.79 -3.60 -3.37
CA HIS A 449 24.31 -2.45 -2.62
C HIS A 449 23.90 -1.12 -3.24
N MET A 450 23.88 -1.02 -4.58
CA MET A 450 23.43 0.20 -5.27
C MET A 450 21.97 0.50 -4.96
N VAL A 451 21.09 -0.52 -5.04
CA VAL A 451 19.67 -0.35 -4.70
C VAL A 451 19.52 0.04 -3.23
N MET A 452 20.15 -0.67 -2.29
CA MET A 452 20.05 -0.33 -0.87
C MET A 452 20.55 1.10 -0.56
N THR A 453 21.62 1.55 -1.24
CA THR A 453 22.11 2.94 -1.12
C THR A 453 21.09 3.94 -1.64
N THR A 454 20.47 3.67 -2.79
CA THR A 454 19.41 4.50 -3.35
C THR A 454 18.21 4.58 -2.39
N LEU A 455 17.80 3.44 -1.81
CA LEU A 455 16.70 3.38 -0.86
C LEU A 455 16.99 4.14 0.44
N ALA A 456 18.24 4.09 0.94
CA ALA A 456 18.65 4.92 2.07
C ALA A 456 18.51 6.42 1.73
N GLY A 457 18.90 6.84 0.52
CA GLY A 457 18.70 8.20 0.02
C GLY A 457 17.23 8.60 -0.06
N VAL A 458 16.38 7.73 -0.60
CA VAL A 458 14.92 7.97 -0.68
C VAL A 458 14.30 8.08 0.72
N ALA A 459 14.71 7.25 1.67
CA ALA A 459 14.23 7.31 3.05
C ALA A 459 14.72 8.57 3.78
N LEU A 460 15.94 9.06 3.48
CA LEU A 460 16.41 10.37 3.97
C LEU A 460 15.61 11.54 3.40
N LEU A 461 15.23 11.49 2.11
CA LEU A 461 14.29 12.46 1.53
C LEU A 461 12.93 12.41 2.23
N CYS A 462 12.43 11.21 2.53
CA CYS A 462 11.21 11.05 3.32
C CYS A 462 11.36 11.70 4.72
N ALA A 463 12.50 11.54 5.38
CA ALA A 463 12.80 12.17 6.65
C ALA A 463 12.86 13.70 6.54
N LEU A 464 13.45 14.22 5.47
CA LEU A 464 13.53 15.66 5.19
C LEU A 464 12.14 16.28 5.02
N PHE A 465 11.28 15.70 4.15
CA PHE A 465 9.89 16.15 4.01
C PHE A 465 9.11 16.03 5.32
N SER A 466 9.35 14.98 6.11
CA SER A 466 8.73 14.78 7.42
C SER A 466 9.18 15.83 8.44
N TYR A 467 10.45 16.25 8.39
CA TYR A 467 11.02 17.25 9.27
C TYR A 467 10.39 18.63 9.09
N PHE A 468 10.13 19.06 7.86
CA PHE A 468 9.52 20.35 7.57
C PHE A 468 7.99 20.39 7.84
N ARG A 469 7.37 19.26 8.17
CA ARG A 469 5.96 19.25 8.59
C ARG A 469 5.81 19.92 9.96
N LYS A 470 5.07 21.04 10.03
CA LYS A 470 4.80 21.74 11.29
C LYS A 470 4.12 20.81 12.30
N ASN A 471 4.50 20.95 13.56
CA ASN A 471 3.92 20.16 14.64
C ASN A 471 2.43 20.52 14.79
N ASP A 472 1.54 19.53 14.98
CA ASP A 472 0.07 19.71 15.19
C ASP A 472 -0.30 20.75 16.25
N ARG A 473 0.59 21.03 17.21
CA ARG A 473 0.39 22.05 18.25
C ARG A 473 0.39 23.47 17.69
N SER A 474 1.11 23.75 16.60
CA SER A 474 1.16 25.07 15.97
C SER A 474 -0.10 25.41 15.18
N LEU A 475 -0.85 24.40 14.71
CA LEU A 475 -2.11 24.59 14.01
C LEU A 475 -3.25 25.02 14.94
N LYS A 476 -3.22 24.62 16.22
CA LYS A 476 -4.16 25.06 17.23
C LYS A 476 -3.99 26.55 17.62
N SER A 477 -2.77 27.09 17.49
CA SER A 477 -2.50 28.51 17.81
C SER A 477 -2.88 29.49 16.70
N GLN A 478 -3.16 28.98 15.47
CA GLN A 478 -3.53 29.83 14.33
C GLN A 478 -5.05 30.02 14.13
N GLY A 479 -5.86 29.78 15.16
CA GLY A 479 -7.27 30.20 15.16
C GLY A 479 -8.18 29.51 14.17
N VAL A 480 -7.79 28.33 13.65
CA VAL A 480 -8.73 27.46 12.93
C VAL A 480 -9.66 26.85 13.96
N SER A 481 -10.73 27.59 14.30
CA SER A 481 -11.78 27.13 15.18
C SER A 481 -12.35 25.83 14.59
N VAL A 482 -12.11 24.75 15.31
CA VAL A 482 -12.86 23.51 15.11
C VAL A 482 -14.28 23.84 15.61
N SER A 483 -15.13 24.34 14.70
CA SER A 483 -16.51 24.64 15.04
C SER A 483 -17.14 23.37 15.61
N SER A 484 -17.57 23.48 16.83
CA SER A 484 -18.41 22.53 17.55
C SER A 484 -19.75 22.38 16.81
N TYR A 485 -19.83 21.42 15.89
CA TYR A 485 -21.13 20.95 15.44
C TYR A 485 -21.57 19.83 16.37
N GLU A 486 -22.59 20.14 17.16
CA GLU A 486 -23.35 19.21 17.97
C GLU A 486 -23.99 18.16 17.05
N ILE A 487 -23.85 16.92 17.48
CA ILE A 487 -24.54 15.78 16.89
C ILE A 487 -25.79 15.61 17.75
N GLU A 488 -26.95 16.00 17.22
CA GLU A 488 -28.24 15.52 17.69
C GLU A 488 -28.44 14.02 17.40
#